data_2e93cf8d985a7dda07fe9857a8506c2b
#
_entry.id   2e93cf8d985a7dda07fe9857a8506c2b
#
_cell.length_a   1.000
_cell.length_b   1.000
_cell.length_c   1.000
_cell.angle_alpha   90.00
_cell.angle_beta   90.00
_cell.angle_gamma   90.00
#
_symmetry.space_group_name_H-M   'P 1'
#
loop_
_entity.id
_entity.type
_entity.pdbx_description
1 polymer ?
#
loop_
_entity_poly.entity_id
_entity_poly.type
_entity_poly.pdbx_seq_one_letter_code
_entity_poly.pdbx_strand_id
1 'polypeptide(L)'
;MDSPPLANVLTLGVQNIDSERAFYAALGWPVVFDSDEFVVFELRGALLALFPAHQLAVDARAAAEPRQGGIRSAVIIAASEPDEVDHWVGRARQAGATVTKPPTTAQFFEGRDAYFADPEGNYWEVAWAPADNPVTAAALRAAGLSQS
;
A
#
# COMPACT_ATOMS: atom_id res chain seq x y z
N MET A 1 -10.36 -9.66 -27.74
CA MET A 1 -9.42 -9.57 -26.60
C MET A 1 -10.12 -8.94 -25.41
N ASP A 2 -10.09 -9.62 -24.30
CA ASP A 2 -10.79 -9.13 -23.11
C ASP A 2 -10.06 -7.92 -22.50
N SER A 3 -10.83 -7.01 -21.92
CA SER A 3 -10.26 -5.92 -21.13
C SER A 3 -9.60 -6.51 -19.88
N PRO A 4 -8.53 -5.90 -19.35
CA PRO A 4 -7.99 -6.32 -18.07
C PRO A 4 -9.07 -6.26 -16.97
N PRO A 5 -9.01 -7.14 -15.97
CA PRO A 5 -10.01 -7.13 -14.89
C PRO A 5 -9.89 -5.89 -14.03
N LEU A 6 -11.00 -5.53 -13.39
CA LEU A 6 -10.98 -4.51 -12.35
C LEU A 6 -10.49 -5.18 -11.05
N ALA A 7 -9.25 -4.93 -10.70
CA ALA A 7 -8.61 -5.53 -9.53
C ALA A 7 -8.12 -4.40 -8.62
N ASN A 8 -9.02 -3.92 -7.76
CA ASN A 8 -8.75 -2.72 -6.97
C ASN A 8 -9.08 -2.86 -5.49
N VAL A 9 -9.16 -4.08 -4.99
CA VAL A 9 -9.24 -4.32 -3.54
C VAL A 9 -8.07 -5.19 -3.14
N LEU A 10 -7.21 -4.64 -2.29
CA LEU A 10 -6.09 -5.36 -1.71
C LEU A 10 -6.47 -5.79 -0.30
N THR A 11 -6.45 -7.09 -0.03
CA THR A 11 -6.73 -7.62 1.30
C THR A 11 -5.42 -8.08 1.95
N LEU A 12 -5.15 -7.56 3.14
CA LEU A 12 -4.03 -8.01 3.96
C LEU A 12 -4.55 -8.94 5.05
N GLY A 13 -3.97 -10.14 5.14
CA GLY A 13 -4.20 -11.01 6.28
C GLY A 13 -3.34 -10.54 7.45
N VAL A 14 -3.98 -10.18 8.55
CA VAL A 14 -3.29 -9.54 9.67
C VAL A 14 -3.41 -10.38 10.94
N GLN A 15 -2.40 -10.34 11.79
CA GLN A 15 -2.42 -11.03 13.08
C GLN A 15 -3.13 -10.22 14.14
N ASN A 16 -2.93 -8.91 14.13
CA ASN A 16 -3.55 -7.99 15.10
C ASN A 16 -4.27 -6.89 14.34
N ILE A 17 -5.58 -7.08 14.15
CA ILE A 17 -6.37 -6.13 13.37
C ILE A 17 -6.47 -4.76 14.05
N ASP A 18 -6.41 -4.72 15.38
CA ASP A 18 -6.53 -3.45 16.11
C ASP A 18 -5.31 -2.56 15.88
N SER A 19 -4.10 -3.13 15.95
CA SER A 19 -2.88 -2.35 15.69
C SER A 19 -2.77 -1.94 14.23
N GLU A 20 -3.16 -2.80 13.31
CA GLU A 20 -3.16 -2.49 11.88
C GLU A 20 -4.19 -1.40 11.55
N ARG A 21 -5.40 -1.50 12.12
CA ARG A 21 -6.43 -0.47 11.98
C ARG A 21 -5.91 0.89 12.46
N ALA A 22 -5.29 0.90 13.63
CA ALA A 22 -4.75 2.15 14.20
C ALA A 22 -3.66 2.74 13.34
N PHE A 23 -2.78 1.91 12.78
CA PHE A 23 -1.70 2.37 11.90
C PHE A 23 -2.26 3.08 10.66
N TYR A 24 -3.16 2.41 9.93
CA TYR A 24 -3.68 2.98 8.69
C TYR A 24 -4.59 4.18 8.94
N ALA A 25 -5.33 4.19 10.04
CA ALA A 25 -6.10 5.37 10.45
C ALA A 25 -5.17 6.55 10.75
N ALA A 26 -4.01 6.30 11.36
CA ALA A 26 -3.03 7.34 11.67
C ALA A 26 -2.39 7.94 10.41
N LEU A 27 -2.38 7.20 9.29
CA LEU A 27 -1.97 7.77 8.00
C LEU A 27 -2.98 8.80 7.48
N GLY A 28 -4.19 8.82 8.05
CA GLY A 28 -5.25 9.72 7.64
C GLY A 28 -6.13 9.16 6.52
N TRP A 29 -6.05 7.86 6.26
CA TRP A 29 -6.85 7.24 5.19
C TRP A 29 -8.29 7.01 5.67
N PRO A 30 -9.30 7.36 4.84
CA PRO A 30 -10.70 7.22 5.24
C PRO A 30 -11.11 5.76 5.42
N VAL A 31 -11.88 5.49 6.46
CA VAL A 31 -12.48 4.18 6.70
C VAL A 31 -13.85 4.16 6.04
N VAL A 32 -14.11 3.18 5.18
CA VAL A 32 -15.41 3.02 4.51
C VAL A 32 -16.23 1.87 5.09
N PHE A 33 -15.58 0.96 5.81
CA PHE A 33 -16.27 -0.10 6.55
C PHE A 33 -15.40 -0.47 7.75
N ASP A 34 -16.04 -0.66 8.90
CA ASP A 34 -15.32 -0.96 10.14
C ASP A 34 -16.14 -1.92 11.00
N SER A 35 -15.58 -3.09 11.25
CA SER A 35 -16.12 -4.05 12.19
C SER A 35 -14.96 -4.68 12.97
N ASP A 36 -15.28 -5.51 13.96
CA ASP A 36 -14.25 -6.15 14.78
C ASP A 36 -13.32 -7.04 13.97
N GLU A 37 -13.79 -7.57 12.83
CA GLU A 37 -13.07 -8.58 12.07
C GLU A 37 -12.78 -8.17 10.62
N PHE A 38 -13.21 -6.99 10.20
CA PHE A 38 -12.99 -6.55 8.81
C PHE A 38 -13.02 -5.03 8.75
N VAL A 39 -11.96 -4.47 8.21
CA VAL A 39 -11.82 -3.01 8.08
C VAL A 39 -11.41 -2.69 6.66
N VAL A 40 -12.06 -1.69 6.06
CA VAL A 40 -11.74 -1.26 4.68
C VAL A 40 -11.42 0.22 4.69
N PHE A 41 -10.26 0.56 4.15
CA PHE A 41 -9.82 1.93 3.92
C PHE A 41 -9.95 2.29 2.44
N GLU A 42 -10.31 3.52 2.17
CA GLU A 42 -10.40 4.02 0.81
C GLU A 42 -9.08 4.66 0.39
N LEU A 43 -8.55 4.20 -0.74
CA LEU A 43 -7.42 4.82 -1.42
C LEU A 43 -7.92 5.36 -2.76
N ARG A 44 -7.13 6.21 -3.38
CA ARG A 44 -7.49 6.68 -4.70
C ARG A 44 -7.23 5.56 -5.71
N GLY A 45 -8.29 5.05 -6.32
CA GLY A 45 -8.21 3.97 -7.31
C GLY A 45 -8.23 2.57 -6.72
N ALA A 46 -8.25 2.43 -5.40
CA ALA A 46 -8.24 1.11 -4.76
C ALA A 46 -8.79 1.17 -3.35
N LEU A 47 -9.08 0.00 -2.80
CA LEU A 47 -9.42 -0.15 -1.39
C LEU A 47 -8.37 -1.05 -0.71
N LEU A 48 -8.09 -0.76 0.55
CA LEU A 48 -7.26 -1.60 1.39
C LEU A 48 -8.15 -2.25 2.43
N ALA A 49 -8.22 -3.58 2.42
CA ALA A 49 -9.00 -4.34 3.39
C ALA A 49 -8.07 -5.07 4.36
N LEU A 50 -8.41 -5.06 5.64
CA LEU A 50 -7.73 -5.81 6.68
C LEU A 50 -8.65 -6.94 7.14
N PHE A 51 -8.13 -8.16 7.19
CA PHE A 51 -8.90 -9.35 7.55
C PHE A 51 -8.02 -10.25 8.41
N PRO A 52 -8.52 -10.85 9.50
CA PRO A 52 -7.67 -11.74 10.29
C PRO A 52 -7.08 -12.85 9.41
N ALA A 53 -5.78 -13.06 9.54
CA ALA A 53 -5.04 -13.97 8.66
C ALA A 53 -5.61 -15.38 8.69
N HIS A 54 -6.00 -15.89 9.86
CA HIS A 54 -6.57 -17.23 9.97
C HIS A 54 -7.94 -17.34 9.26
N GLN A 55 -8.74 -16.28 9.30
CA GLN A 55 -10.02 -16.27 8.60
C GLN A 55 -9.83 -16.16 7.09
N LEU A 56 -8.87 -15.35 6.67
CA LEU A 56 -8.52 -15.26 5.24
C LEU A 56 -8.07 -16.63 4.72
N ALA A 57 -7.23 -17.33 5.48
CA ALA A 57 -6.77 -18.66 5.11
C ALA A 57 -7.93 -19.65 4.99
N VAL A 58 -8.87 -19.63 5.94
CA VAL A 58 -10.06 -20.49 5.91
C VAL A 58 -10.91 -20.17 4.67
N ASP A 59 -11.15 -18.90 4.43
CA ASP A 59 -11.98 -18.47 3.31
C ASP A 59 -11.35 -18.85 1.97
N ALA A 60 -10.04 -18.67 1.85
CA ALA A 60 -9.29 -19.00 0.62
C ALA A 60 -8.97 -20.49 0.48
N ARG A 61 -9.24 -21.28 1.51
CA ARG A 61 -8.87 -22.71 1.58
C ARG A 61 -7.37 -22.89 1.37
N ALA A 62 -6.59 -22.03 2.03
CA ALA A 62 -5.14 -22.02 1.95
C ALA A 62 -4.54 -22.22 3.33
N ALA A 63 -3.25 -22.56 3.40
CA ALA A 63 -2.58 -22.71 4.66
C ALA A 63 -2.36 -21.37 5.36
N ALA A 64 -2.57 -21.33 6.68
CA ALA A 64 -2.32 -20.15 7.50
C ALA A 64 -0.90 -20.24 8.06
N GLU A 65 0.11 -20.21 7.18
CA GLU A 65 1.49 -20.29 7.60
C GLU A 65 1.97 -18.97 8.19
N PRO A 66 2.75 -19.01 9.30
CA PRO A 66 3.36 -17.79 9.80
C PRO A 66 4.30 -17.18 8.77
N ARG A 67 4.34 -15.85 8.72
CA ARG A 67 5.24 -15.17 7.81
C ARG A 67 6.69 -15.45 8.20
N GLN A 68 7.49 -15.89 7.24
CA GLN A 68 8.90 -16.23 7.46
C GLN A 68 9.82 -15.01 7.42
N GLY A 69 9.27 -13.81 7.33
CA GLY A 69 10.02 -12.58 7.20
C GLY A 69 10.39 -12.28 5.75
N GLY A 70 11.11 -11.20 5.53
CA GLY A 70 11.50 -10.75 4.20
C GLY A 70 10.35 -10.10 3.44
N ILE A 71 10.70 -9.53 2.29
CA ILE A 71 9.74 -8.84 1.43
C ILE A 71 9.38 -9.74 0.24
N ARG A 72 8.09 -9.88 -0.03
CA ARG A 72 7.58 -10.60 -1.21
C ARG A 72 6.70 -9.72 -2.08
N SER A 73 6.17 -8.65 -1.50
CA SER A 73 5.30 -7.74 -2.24
C SER A 73 5.44 -6.35 -1.65
N ALA A 74 5.11 -5.37 -2.44
CA ALA A 74 4.99 -3.99 -1.99
C ALA A 74 3.87 -3.32 -2.78
N VAL A 75 3.14 -2.45 -2.12
CA VAL A 75 2.16 -1.59 -2.79
C VAL A 75 2.81 -0.24 -2.99
N ILE A 76 2.67 0.31 -4.19
CA ILE A 76 3.28 1.60 -4.52
C ILE A 76 2.26 2.72 -4.34
N ILE A 77 2.64 3.70 -3.54
CA ILE A 77 1.96 4.99 -3.49
C ILE A 77 2.63 5.85 -4.56
N ALA A 78 1.88 6.17 -5.61
CA ALA A 78 2.41 6.98 -6.70
C ALA A 78 2.36 8.45 -6.31
N ALA A 79 3.51 9.06 -6.12
CA ALA A 79 3.63 10.47 -5.80
C ALA A 79 3.60 11.31 -7.07
N SER A 80 2.90 12.44 -7.04
CA SER A 80 2.84 13.35 -8.20
C SER A 80 4.01 14.32 -8.25
N GLU A 81 4.68 14.52 -7.11
CA GLU A 81 5.84 15.40 -6.96
C GLU A 81 6.88 14.74 -6.08
N PRO A 82 8.18 15.06 -6.25
CA PRO A 82 9.21 14.46 -5.40
C PRO A 82 8.98 14.69 -3.90
N ASP A 83 8.44 15.84 -3.52
CA ASP A 83 8.18 16.18 -2.11
C ASP A 83 7.15 15.25 -1.47
N GLU A 84 6.24 14.68 -2.24
CA GLU A 84 5.24 13.75 -1.71
C GLU A 84 5.88 12.48 -1.16
N VAL A 85 7.03 12.07 -1.67
CA VAL A 85 7.76 10.93 -1.13
C VAL A 85 8.13 11.19 0.33
N ASP A 86 8.69 12.37 0.60
CA ASP A 86 9.06 12.77 1.96
C ASP A 86 7.84 12.94 2.85
N HIS A 87 6.77 13.50 2.30
CA HIS A 87 5.52 13.72 3.03
C HIS A 87 4.94 12.40 3.56
N TRP A 88 4.77 11.41 2.68
CA TRP A 88 4.18 10.14 3.08
C TRP A 88 5.08 9.35 4.04
N VAL A 89 6.39 9.41 3.86
CA VAL A 89 7.31 8.77 4.79
C VAL A 89 7.23 9.43 6.17
N GLY A 90 7.12 10.77 6.21
CA GLY A 90 6.93 11.49 7.47
C GLY A 90 5.67 11.06 8.20
N ARG A 91 4.57 10.94 7.48
CA ARG A 91 3.30 10.47 8.06
C ARG A 91 3.41 9.01 8.53
N ALA A 92 4.07 8.18 7.75
CA ALA A 92 4.28 6.78 8.10
C ALA A 92 5.09 6.65 9.38
N ARG A 93 6.16 7.45 9.52
CA ARG A 93 6.96 7.47 10.76
C ARG A 93 6.11 7.88 11.96
N GLN A 94 5.30 8.92 11.83
CA GLN A 94 4.42 9.37 12.90
C GLN A 94 3.40 8.31 13.28
N ALA A 95 2.97 7.50 12.31
CA ALA A 95 2.02 6.41 12.53
C ALA A 95 2.67 5.15 13.13
N GLY A 96 4.00 5.11 13.23
CA GLY A 96 4.71 3.98 13.81
C GLY A 96 5.33 3.01 12.82
N ALA A 97 5.45 3.41 11.54
CA ALA A 97 6.06 2.56 10.52
C ALA A 97 7.56 2.38 10.76
N THR A 98 8.08 1.26 10.27
CA THR A 98 9.52 1.05 10.12
C THR A 98 9.92 1.52 8.73
N VAL A 99 10.78 2.53 8.65
CA VAL A 99 11.28 3.01 7.36
C VAL A 99 12.54 2.22 7.03
N THR A 100 12.45 1.37 6.01
CA THR A 100 13.59 0.53 5.60
C THR A 100 14.48 1.24 4.60
N LYS A 101 13.91 2.18 3.83
CA LYS A 101 14.68 3.01 2.91
C LYS A 101 14.16 4.44 3.00
N PRO A 102 14.96 5.37 3.53
CA PRO A 102 14.52 6.77 3.60
C PRO A 102 14.42 7.36 2.20
N PRO A 103 13.69 8.49 2.03
CA PRO A 103 13.58 9.14 0.73
C PRO A 103 14.95 9.44 0.13
N THR A 104 15.16 9.00 -1.10
CA THR A 104 16.43 9.16 -1.80
C THR A 104 16.20 9.03 -3.31
N THR A 105 17.24 9.35 -4.07
CA THR A 105 17.25 9.08 -5.50
C THR A 105 17.06 7.58 -5.74
N ALA A 106 16.10 7.23 -6.59
CA ALA A 106 15.80 5.82 -6.85
C ALA A 106 16.96 5.13 -7.55
N GLN A 107 17.20 3.87 -7.18
CA GLN A 107 18.32 3.09 -7.72
C GLN A 107 17.97 2.46 -9.06
N PHE A 108 16.72 2.08 -9.28
CA PHE A 108 16.34 1.27 -10.44
C PHE A 108 15.52 2.02 -11.48
N PHE A 109 15.24 3.31 -11.27
CA PHE A 109 14.54 4.15 -12.23
C PHE A 109 14.92 5.61 -12.01
N GLU A 110 14.64 6.47 -12.98
CA GLU A 110 14.80 7.91 -12.79
C GLU A 110 13.69 8.44 -11.92
N GLY A 111 14.03 8.86 -10.70
CA GLY A 111 13.04 9.35 -9.76
C GLY A 111 13.52 9.35 -8.32
N ARG A 112 12.57 9.37 -7.42
CA ARG A 112 12.81 9.39 -5.95
C ARG A 112 11.87 8.39 -5.31
N ASP A 113 12.37 7.59 -4.38
CA ASP A 113 11.53 6.62 -3.69
C ASP A 113 11.93 6.43 -2.24
N ALA A 114 11.09 5.71 -1.53
CA ALA A 114 11.29 5.30 -0.16
C ALA A 114 10.46 4.05 0.10
N TYR A 115 10.81 3.31 1.13
CA TYR A 115 10.04 2.13 1.57
C TYR A 115 9.76 2.21 3.05
N PHE A 116 8.55 1.82 3.45
CA PHE A 116 8.23 1.61 4.85
C PHE A 116 7.42 0.33 5.01
N ALA A 117 7.47 -0.20 6.21
CA ALA A 117 6.68 -1.37 6.60
C ALA A 117 5.66 -0.98 7.64
N ASP A 118 4.47 -1.56 7.56
CA ASP A 118 3.46 -1.44 8.60
C ASP A 118 3.88 -2.27 9.84
N PRO A 119 3.12 -2.25 10.94
CA PRO A 119 3.52 -2.97 12.15
C PRO A 119 3.74 -4.47 11.96
N GLU A 120 3.14 -5.08 10.96
CA GLU A 120 3.28 -6.51 10.70
C GLU A 120 4.20 -6.84 9.54
N GLY A 121 4.93 -5.85 9.03
CA GLY A 121 5.91 -6.08 7.97
C GLY A 121 5.30 -6.14 6.57
N ASN A 122 4.17 -5.50 6.35
CA ASN A 122 3.65 -5.30 4.99
C ASN A 122 4.31 -4.06 4.43
N TYR A 123 4.90 -4.18 3.24
CA TYR A 123 5.75 -3.14 2.68
C TYR A 123 5.01 -2.24 1.72
N TRP A 124 5.33 -0.96 1.81
CA TRP A 124 4.86 0.09 0.93
C TRP A 124 6.07 0.79 0.33
N GLU A 125 6.01 1.05 -0.97
CA GLU A 125 6.95 1.95 -1.62
C GLU A 125 6.23 3.26 -1.90
N VAL A 126 6.89 4.39 -1.64
CA VAL A 126 6.41 5.68 -2.10
C VAL A 126 7.35 6.10 -3.22
N ALA A 127 6.84 6.31 -4.42
CA ALA A 127 7.68 6.54 -5.59
C ALA A 127 7.19 7.73 -6.41
N TRP A 128 8.12 8.58 -6.78
CA TRP A 128 7.92 9.62 -7.79
C TRP A 128 8.81 9.33 -8.99
N ALA A 129 8.24 9.44 -10.18
CA ALA A 129 8.99 9.40 -11.42
C ALA A 129 8.44 10.49 -12.34
N PRO A 130 9.25 10.95 -13.33
CA PRO A 130 8.77 11.94 -14.28
C PRO A 130 7.52 11.48 -15.03
N ALA A 131 6.71 12.43 -15.50
CA ALA A 131 5.43 12.17 -16.14
C ALA A 131 5.51 11.29 -17.39
N ASP A 132 6.67 11.28 -18.06
CA ASP A 132 6.88 10.46 -19.25
C ASP A 132 7.32 9.02 -18.93
N ASN A 133 7.44 8.68 -17.66
CA ASN A 133 7.70 7.28 -17.25
C ASN A 133 6.48 6.43 -17.62
N PRO A 134 6.67 5.32 -18.38
CA PRO A 134 5.53 4.52 -18.85
C PRO A 134 4.71 3.90 -17.74
N VAL A 135 5.32 3.56 -16.61
CA VAL A 135 4.59 2.98 -15.47
C VAL A 135 3.75 4.05 -14.79
N THR A 136 4.29 5.26 -14.61
CA THR A 136 3.54 6.40 -14.09
C THR A 136 2.31 6.68 -14.95
N ALA A 137 2.49 6.75 -16.26
CA ALA A 137 1.39 7.01 -17.20
C ALA A 137 0.33 5.90 -17.11
N ALA A 138 0.76 4.63 -17.03
CA ALA A 138 -0.15 3.50 -16.94
C ALA A 138 -0.90 3.49 -15.61
N ALA A 139 -0.23 3.84 -14.50
CA ALA A 139 -0.88 3.91 -13.18
C ALA A 139 -1.97 4.98 -13.16
N LEU A 140 -1.72 6.12 -13.78
CA LEU A 140 -2.73 7.19 -13.89
C LEU A 140 -3.92 6.73 -14.72
N ARG A 141 -3.69 6.05 -15.86
CA ARG A 141 -4.77 5.50 -16.67
C ARG A 141 -5.58 4.47 -15.90
N ALA A 142 -4.91 3.59 -15.17
CA ALA A 142 -5.58 2.57 -14.35
C ALA A 142 -6.46 3.17 -13.27
N ALA A 143 -6.10 4.34 -12.75
CA ALA A 143 -6.88 5.06 -11.76
C ALA A 143 -7.98 5.94 -12.37
N GLY A 144 -8.12 5.93 -13.70
CA GLY A 144 -9.07 6.80 -14.39
C GLY A 144 -8.62 8.25 -14.46
N LEU A 145 -7.33 8.52 -14.23
CA LEU A 145 -6.74 9.85 -14.29
C LEU A 145 -5.87 9.92 -15.54
N SER A 146 -6.20 10.81 -16.45
CA SER A 146 -5.35 11.02 -17.63
C SER A 146 -4.52 12.26 -17.43
N GLN A 147 -3.28 12.23 -17.92
CA GLN A 147 -2.46 13.43 -18.01
C GLN A 147 -2.89 14.22 -19.25
N SER A 148 -3.08 15.49 -19.05
CA SER A 148 -3.33 16.42 -20.16
C SER A 148 -2.01 16.83 -20.80
#